data_dbf63f4d1e27fb4c77042cbec927b948
#
_entry.id   dbf63f4d1e27fb4c77042cbec927b948
#
_cell.length_a   1.000
_cell.length_b   1.000
_cell.length_c   1.000
_cell.angle_alpha   90.00
_cell.angle_beta   90.00
_cell.angle_gamma   90.00
#
_symmetry.space_group_name_H-M   'P 1'
#
loop_
_entity.id
_entity.type
_entity.pdbx_description
1 polymer ?
#
loop_
_entity_poly.entity_id
_entity_poly.type
_entity_poly.pdbx_seq_one_letter_code
_entity_poly.pdbx_strand_id
1 'polypeptide(L)'
;MIIKGLIVQVYDIEIFPNCFSLTIKNTETKKFQFFELSDRKNNLVDLVPLFLDKRYIFCGYNNIHYDNPIVNFIIEYKETLKNSTRLDIEYNLFQLSQTIIKGDLEKWKKWKYANNFETLDLLTML
;
A
#
# COMPACT_ATOMS: atom_id res chain seq x y z
N MET A 1 -1.61 17.88 9.21
CA MET A 1 -1.80 18.50 7.87
C MET A 1 -3.11 18.02 7.30
N ILE A 2 -3.92 18.96 6.85
CA ILE A 2 -5.24 18.68 6.30
C ILE A 2 -5.29 19.22 4.87
N ILE A 3 -5.72 18.38 3.93
CA ILE A 3 -5.87 18.74 2.52
C ILE A 3 -7.28 18.33 2.08
N LYS A 4 -8.05 19.29 1.51
CA LYS A 4 -9.43 19.07 1.07
C LYS A 4 -10.33 18.50 2.18
N GLY A 5 -10.07 18.90 3.45
CA GLY A 5 -10.81 18.41 4.61
C GLY A 5 -10.38 17.04 5.10
N LEU A 6 -9.36 16.44 4.51
CA LEU A 6 -8.87 15.10 4.86
C LEU A 6 -7.54 15.19 5.59
N ILE A 7 -7.37 14.32 6.58
CA ILE A 7 -6.11 14.20 7.33
C ILE A 7 -5.09 13.49 6.45
N VAL A 8 -3.91 14.09 6.28
CA VAL A 8 -2.83 13.50 5.48
C VAL A 8 -2.12 12.41 6.28
N GLN A 9 -2.05 11.23 5.70
CA GLN A 9 -1.23 10.10 6.14
C GLN A 9 -0.10 9.92 5.13
N VAL A 10 1.14 9.95 5.59
CA VAL A 10 2.32 9.74 4.73
C VAL A 10 2.77 8.30 4.86
N TYR A 11 2.96 7.60 3.75
CA TYR A 11 3.28 6.18 3.80
C TYR A 11 4.32 5.77 2.78
N ASP A 12 4.98 4.65 3.06
CA ASP A 12 6.01 4.07 2.22
C ASP A 12 5.98 2.54 2.35
N ILE A 13 6.24 1.86 1.24
CA ILE A 13 6.26 0.40 1.15
C ILE A 13 7.65 -0.06 0.76
N GLU A 14 8.12 -1.14 1.42
CA GLU A 14 9.31 -1.86 0.99
C GLU A 14 8.97 -3.34 0.83
N ILE A 15 9.36 -3.93 -0.30
CA ILE A 15 9.11 -5.33 -0.61
C ILE A 15 10.42 -6.02 -0.97
N PHE A 16 10.72 -7.07 -0.21
CA PHE A 16 11.81 -8.02 -0.45
C PHE A 16 11.21 -9.40 -0.71
N PRO A 17 11.98 -10.37 -1.25
CA PRO A 17 11.43 -11.70 -1.52
C PRO A 17 10.79 -12.39 -0.30
N ASN A 18 11.23 -12.06 0.90
CA ASN A 18 10.80 -12.70 2.14
C ASN A 18 10.26 -11.72 3.18
N CYS A 19 9.91 -10.51 2.76
CA CYS A 19 9.40 -9.49 3.69
C CYS A 19 8.64 -8.39 2.95
N PHE A 20 7.53 -8.00 3.52
CA PHE A 20 6.79 -6.80 3.15
C PHE A 20 6.72 -5.88 4.36
N SER A 21 6.92 -4.59 4.17
CA SER A 21 6.65 -3.61 5.22
C SER A 21 5.99 -2.37 4.65
N LEU A 22 5.04 -1.83 5.41
CA LEU A 22 4.41 -0.54 5.14
C LEU A 22 4.48 0.28 6.42
N THR A 23 5.10 1.45 6.31
CA THR A 23 5.18 2.43 7.40
C THR A 23 4.29 3.60 7.04
N ILE A 24 3.47 4.05 7.98
CA ILE A 24 2.56 5.18 7.76
C ILE A 24 2.55 6.10 8.98
N LYS A 25 2.54 7.39 8.71
CA LYS A 25 2.51 8.43 9.75
C LYS A 25 1.30 9.32 9.56
N ASN A 26 0.49 9.43 10.60
CA ASN A 26 -0.59 10.41 10.67
C ASN A 26 0.03 11.78 10.97
N THR A 27 -0.12 12.74 10.05
CA THR A 27 0.52 14.05 10.20
C THR A 27 -0.12 14.93 11.28
N GLU A 28 -1.37 14.65 11.68
CA GLU A 28 -2.04 15.38 12.76
C GLU A 28 -1.61 14.88 14.14
N THR A 29 -1.67 13.56 14.35
CA THR A 29 -1.33 12.96 15.66
C THR A 29 0.16 12.72 15.82
N LYS A 30 0.93 12.75 14.72
CA LYS A 30 2.36 12.41 14.67
C LYS A 30 2.66 10.95 15.00
N LYS A 31 1.65 10.10 15.06
CA LYS A 31 1.81 8.67 15.38
C LYS A 31 2.09 7.86 14.13
N PHE A 32 2.95 6.85 14.30
CA PHE A 32 3.28 5.87 13.26
C PHE A 32 2.49 4.59 13.45
N GLN A 33 2.18 3.93 12.33
CA GLN A 33 1.71 2.55 12.32
C GLN A 33 2.59 1.75 11.36
N PHE A 34 2.77 0.48 11.67
CA PHE A 34 3.64 -0.42 10.91
C PHE A 34 2.86 -1.68 10.58
N PHE A 35 2.90 -2.06 9.30
CA PHE A 35 2.29 -3.29 8.83
C PHE A 35 3.39 -4.14 8.20
N GLU A 36 3.49 -5.39 8.63
CA GLU A 36 4.59 -6.26 8.23
C GLU A 36 4.08 -7.66 7.91
N LEU A 37 4.67 -8.25 6.88
CA LEU A 37 4.56 -9.68 6.61
C LEU A 37 5.97 -10.24 6.53
N SER A 38 6.34 -11.08 7.49
CA SER A 38 7.66 -11.69 7.59
C SER A 38 7.56 -12.99 8.37
N ASP A 39 8.70 -13.62 8.67
CA ASP A 39 8.74 -14.82 9.50
C ASP A 39 8.37 -14.55 10.96
N ARG A 40 8.39 -13.29 11.39
CA ARG A 40 8.09 -12.91 12.79
C ARG A 40 6.75 -12.23 12.99
N LYS A 41 6.11 -11.74 11.93
CA LYS A 41 4.90 -10.93 12.07
C LYS A 41 4.05 -10.96 10.81
N ASN A 42 2.73 -11.01 11.01
CA ASN A 42 1.78 -10.87 9.92
C ASN A 42 0.58 -10.06 10.37
N ASN A 43 0.62 -8.75 10.14
CA ASN A 43 -0.54 -7.87 10.27
C ASN A 43 -0.86 -7.15 8.96
N LEU A 44 -0.50 -7.76 7.83
CA LEU A 44 -0.64 -7.17 6.50
C LEU A 44 -2.06 -6.68 6.21
N VAL A 45 -3.06 -7.55 6.39
CA VAL A 45 -4.43 -7.24 6.01
C VAL A 45 -5.05 -6.17 6.90
N ASP A 46 -4.47 -5.91 8.07
CA ASP A 46 -4.92 -4.87 9.00
C ASP A 46 -4.76 -3.45 8.41
N LEU A 47 -3.97 -3.29 7.35
CA LEU A 47 -3.88 -2.00 6.66
C LEU A 47 -5.18 -1.64 5.91
N VAL A 48 -6.01 -2.62 5.57
CA VAL A 48 -7.18 -2.39 4.72
C VAL A 48 -8.19 -1.42 5.36
N PRO A 49 -8.63 -1.61 6.61
CA PRO A 49 -9.56 -0.65 7.22
C PRO A 49 -8.98 0.78 7.28
N LEU A 50 -7.68 0.91 7.48
CA LEU A 50 -7.02 2.22 7.51
C LEU A 50 -7.13 2.91 6.16
N PHE A 51 -6.81 2.23 5.07
CA PHE A 51 -6.85 2.83 3.73
C PHE A 51 -8.28 3.10 3.26
N LEU A 52 -9.26 2.35 3.74
CA LEU A 52 -10.67 2.56 3.40
C LEU A 52 -11.34 3.62 4.27
N ASP A 53 -10.67 4.16 5.27
CA ASP A 53 -11.19 5.20 6.15
C ASP A 53 -11.25 6.52 5.40
N LYS A 54 -12.46 7.07 5.24
CA LYS A 54 -12.71 8.26 4.43
C LYS A 54 -12.24 9.57 5.06
N ARG A 55 -11.73 9.53 6.29
CA ARG A 55 -11.15 10.72 6.94
C ARG A 55 -9.76 11.06 6.40
N TYR A 56 -9.12 10.13 5.69
CA TYR A 56 -7.70 10.22 5.34
C TYR A 56 -7.48 10.39 3.84
N ILE A 57 -6.39 11.10 3.52
CA ILE A 57 -5.78 11.12 2.19
C ILE A 57 -4.35 10.62 2.34
N PHE A 58 -3.93 9.71 1.45
CA PHE A 58 -2.67 9.00 1.57
C PHE A 58 -1.64 9.58 0.61
N CYS A 59 -0.51 9.99 1.16
CA CYS A 59 0.54 10.70 0.46
C CYS A 59 1.83 9.89 0.48
N GLY A 60 2.51 9.82 -0.66
CA GLY A 60 3.81 9.18 -0.77
C GLY A 60 4.64 9.85 -1.84
N TYR A 61 5.79 9.26 -2.15
CA TYR A 61 6.66 9.70 -3.22
C TYR A 61 6.66 8.62 -4.30
N ASN A 62 6.22 8.97 -5.51
CA ASN A 62 6.00 8.03 -6.61
C ASN A 62 5.00 6.91 -6.28
N ASN A 63 4.09 7.19 -5.36
CA ASN A 63 3.14 6.18 -4.86
C ASN A 63 2.08 5.81 -5.90
N ILE A 64 1.71 6.71 -6.81
CA ILE A 64 0.75 6.39 -7.88
C ILE A 64 1.26 5.24 -8.74
N HIS A 65 2.57 5.21 -9.01
CA HIS A 65 3.17 4.21 -9.90
C HIS A 65 3.65 2.96 -9.19
N TYR A 66 3.81 2.97 -7.88
CA TYR A 66 4.36 1.82 -7.15
C TYR A 66 3.51 1.42 -5.95
N ASP A 67 3.42 2.26 -4.91
CA ASP A 67 2.83 1.89 -3.63
C ASP A 67 1.31 1.71 -3.74
N ASN A 68 0.62 2.63 -4.42
CA ASN A 68 -0.84 2.57 -4.56
C ASN A 68 -1.32 1.30 -5.26
N PRO A 69 -0.72 0.84 -6.38
CA PRO A 69 -1.12 -0.43 -6.99
C PRO A 69 -0.99 -1.61 -6.05
N ILE A 70 0.05 -1.63 -5.21
CA ILE A 70 0.27 -2.71 -4.23
C ILE A 70 -0.82 -2.68 -3.16
N VAL A 71 -1.13 -1.50 -2.61
CA VAL A 71 -2.22 -1.36 -1.62
C VAL A 71 -3.56 -1.75 -2.24
N ASN A 72 -3.85 -1.32 -3.46
CA ASN A 72 -5.09 -1.68 -4.15
C ASN A 72 -5.20 -3.20 -4.35
N PHE A 73 -4.11 -3.87 -4.68
CA PHE A 73 -4.07 -5.33 -4.76
C PHE A 73 -4.45 -5.97 -3.41
N ILE A 74 -3.85 -5.48 -2.33
CA ILE A 74 -4.13 -6.01 -0.98
C ILE A 74 -5.60 -5.78 -0.60
N ILE A 75 -6.16 -4.62 -0.91
CA ILE A 75 -7.57 -4.31 -0.63
C ILE A 75 -8.49 -5.26 -1.40
N GLU A 76 -8.25 -5.43 -2.69
CA GLU A 76 -9.12 -6.27 -3.54
C GLU A 76 -9.06 -7.74 -3.19
N TYR A 77 -7.89 -8.24 -2.76
CA TYR A 77 -7.69 -9.66 -2.47
C TYR A 77 -7.61 -9.97 -0.98
N LYS A 78 -8.12 -9.10 -0.11
CA LYS A 78 -8.00 -9.25 1.34
C LYS A 78 -8.49 -10.59 1.86
N GLU A 79 -9.60 -11.10 1.35
CA GLU A 79 -10.16 -12.38 1.82
C GLU A 79 -9.29 -13.55 1.37
N THR A 80 -8.79 -13.52 0.13
CA THR A 80 -7.85 -14.53 -0.36
C THR A 80 -6.56 -14.49 0.46
N LEU A 81 -6.05 -13.30 0.76
CA LEU A 81 -4.81 -13.15 1.52
C LEU A 81 -4.94 -13.66 2.97
N LYS A 82 -6.10 -13.44 3.60
CA LYS A 82 -6.35 -13.98 4.94
C LYS A 82 -6.27 -15.51 4.99
N ASN A 83 -6.59 -16.17 3.89
CA ASN A 83 -6.62 -17.63 3.79
C ASN A 83 -5.39 -18.22 3.11
N SER A 84 -4.42 -17.40 2.76
CA SER A 84 -3.19 -17.82 2.10
C SER A 84 -2.06 -18.02 3.10
N THR A 85 -1.09 -18.86 2.75
CA THR A 85 0.12 -19.01 3.57
C THR A 85 0.98 -17.76 3.45
N ARG A 86 1.81 -17.51 4.46
CA ARG A 86 2.76 -16.41 4.44
C ARG A 86 3.67 -16.45 3.20
N LEU A 87 4.17 -17.63 2.87
CA LEU A 87 5.08 -17.80 1.72
C LEU A 87 4.37 -17.47 0.41
N ASP A 88 3.12 -17.86 0.23
CA ASP A 88 2.34 -17.55 -0.96
C ASP A 88 2.10 -16.04 -1.09
N ILE A 89 1.78 -15.37 0.02
CA ILE A 89 1.56 -13.93 0.03
C ILE A 89 2.86 -13.20 -0.33
N GLU A 90 3.97 -13.57 0.31
CA GLU A 90 5.28 -12.97 0.04
C GLU A 90 5.66 -13.12 -1.44
N TYR A 91 5.47 -14.32 -1.99
CA TYR A 91 5.75 -14.60 -3.40
C TYR A 91 4.92 -13.69 -4.31
N ASN A 92 3.61 -13.61 -4.08
CA ASN A 92 2.71 -12.82 -4.93
C ASN A 92 3.01 -11.32 -4.85
N LEU A 93 3.29 -10.80 -3.67
CA LEU A 93 3.64 -9.38 -3.51
C LEU A 93 4.97 -9.05 -4.18
N PHE A 94 5.96 -9.93 -4.06
CA PHE A 94 7.25 -9.72 -4.71
C PHE A 94 7.11 -9.78 -6.23
N GLN A 95 6.33 -10.73 -6.77
CA GLN A 95 6.06 -10.81 -8.21
C GLN A 95 5.34 -9.57 -8.72
N LEU A 96 4.35 -9.07 -7.99
CA LEU A 96 3.66 -7.84 -8.33
C LEU A 96 4.63 -6.66 -8.35
N SER A 97 5.46 -6.53 -7.32
CA SER A 97 6.49 -5.47 -7.25
C SER A 97 7.43 -5.52 -8.47
N GLN A 98 7.93 -6.70 -8.83
CA GLN A 98 8.81 -6.87 -9.99
C GLN A 98 8.11 -6.51 -11.30
N THR A 99 6.84 -6.88 -11.45
CA THR A 99 6.03 -6.54 -12.62
C THR A 99 5.87 -5.03 -12.77
N ILE A 100 5.61 -4.32 -11.67
CA ILE A 100 5.50 -2.86 -11.66
C ILE A 100 6.84 -2.22 -12.04
N ILE A 101 7.94 -2.68 -11.44
CA ILE A 101 9.28 -2.14 -11.70
C ILE A 101 9.67 -2.32 -13.16
N LYS A 102 9.32 -3.46 -13.76
CA LYS A 102 9.60 -3.74 -15.16
C LYS A 102 8.72 -2.95 -16.14
N GLY A 103 7.70 -2.25 -15.62
CA GLY A 103 6.81 -1.45 -16.45
C GLY A 103 5.80 -2.24 -17.25
N ASP A 104 5.41 -3.42 -16.80
CA ASP A 104 4.38 -4.24 -17.45
C ASP A 104 3.00 -3.67 -17.15
N LEU A 105 2.59 -2.68 -17.94
CA LEU A 105 1.36 -1.92 -17.72
C LEU A 105 0.10 -2.78 -17.83
N GLU A 106 0.12 -3.81 -18.67
CA GLU A 106 -1.06 -4.66 -18.87
C GLU A 106 -1.40 -5.45 -17.62
N LYS A 107 -0.39 -5.93 -16.88
CA LYS A 107 -0.60 -6.74 -15.68
C LYS A 107 -1.03 -5.93 -14.46
N TRP A 108 -0.48 -4.71 -14.27
CA TRP A 108 -0.73 -3.94 -13.05
C TRP A 108 -1.66 -2.74 -13.24
N LYS A 109 -2.05 -2.44 -14.47
CA LYS A 109 -2.91 -1.31 -14.82
C LYS A 109 -4.21 -1.28 -14.02
N LYS A 110 -4.81 -2.45 -13.80
CA LYS A 110 -6.03 -2.60 -13.02
C LYS A 110 -5.89 -2.00 -11.62
N TRP A 111 -4.79 -2.28 -10.94
CA TRP A 111 -4.56 -1.80 -9.57
C TRP A 111 -4.05 -0.37 -9.54
N LYS A 112 -3.33 0.08 -10.57
CA LYS A 112 -2.88 1.47 -10.68
C LYS A 112 -4.05 2.45 -10.72
N TYR A 113 -5.09 2.11 -11.47
CA TYR A 113 -6.24 2.98 -11.67
C TYR A 113 -7.42 2.65 -10.76
N ALA A 114 -7.29 1.68 -9.86
CA ALA A 114 -8.32 1.41 -8.88
C ALA A 114 -8.46 2.61 -7.94
N ASN A 115 -9.71 2.99 -7.63
CA ASN A 115 -10.00 4.19 -6.85
C ASN A 115 -10.58 3.79 -5.49
N ASN A 116 -9.78 3.11 -4.66
CA ASN A 116 -10.20 2.63 -3.36
C ASN A 116 -9.98 3.66 -2.24
N PHE A 117 -9.09 4.63 -2.46
CA PHE A 117 -8.75 5.65 -1.46
C PHE A 117 -8.24 6.92 -2.13
N GLU A 118 -8.37 8.05 -1.42
CA GLU A 118 -7.84 9.34 -1.87
C GLU A 118 -6.32 9.36 -1.69
N THR A 119 -5.62 9.93 -2.66
CA THR A 119 -4.16 9.89 -2.68
C THR A 119 -3.54 11.16 -3.26
N LEU A 120 -2.31 11.44 -2.82
CA LEU A 120 -1.44 12.48 -3.37
C LEU A 120 -0.07 11.84 -3.65
N ASP A 121 0.57 12.28 -4.72
CA ASP A 121 1.92 11.84 -5.06
C ASP A 121 2.85 13.06 -5.10
N LEU A 122 3.82 13.10 -4.19
CA LEU A 122 4.75 14.22 -4.09
C LEU A 122 5.59 14.38 -5.36
N LEU A 123 5.90 13.29 -6.05
CA LEU A 123 6.66 13.36 -7.30
C LEU A 123 5.91 14.16 -8.37
N THR A 124 4.59 13.98 -8.46
CA THR A 124 3.78 14.69 -9.46
C THR A 124 3.51 16.15 -9.08
N MET A 125 3.74 16.51 -7.81
CA MET A 125 3.56 17.87 -7.31
C MET A 125 4.80 18.73 -7.48
N LEU A 126 5.92 18.14 -7.82
CA LEU A 126 7.18 18.84 -8.08
C LEU A 126 7.29 19.23 -9.56
#